data_024430864d5094485b3b15b1ecd6934e
#
_entry.id   024430864d5094485b3b15b1ecd6934e
#
_cell.length_a   1.000
_cell.length_b   1.000
_cell.length_c   1.000
_cell.angle_alpha   90.00
_cell.angle_beta   90.00
_cell.angle_gamma   90.00
#
_symmetry.space_group_name_H-M   'P 1'
#
loop_
_entity.id
_entity.type
_entity.pdbx_description
1 polymer ?
#
loop_
_entity_poly.entity_id
_entity_poly.type
_entity_poly.pdbx_seq_one_letter_code
_entity_poly.pdbx_strand_id
1 'polypeptide(L)'
;MSNCKTIAVCNQKGGVGKTTTTVNLGVGLAMQGKKVLLIDADPQGDLTTCLGWRDTDSLSVTLTEKLRAIISEQEQNPFDGILHHKEKVDLVPSNLSLSSLEMTLVTAMSRESVLKNYLSLVKDKYDYVLIDCMPSLGMITFNALTAANSVIIPVQAQYLPAKGMTQLLGTIAKVRKHTNADLKIDGILLTLVDGRTNLAKSTVEALRENFGSHIRIYRSMIPAAVKAAEVSSKGTSIYAYEPNSPVSKAYASFTKEVLADGRQKERLHAAHEHAR
;
A
#
# COMPACT_ATOMS: atom_id res chain seq x y z
N MET A 1 -20.60 9.39 5.77
CA MET A 1 -19.52 9.00 4.83
C MET A 1 -18.57 8.07 5.55
N SER A 2 -18.07 7.03 4.90
CA SER A 2 -17.11 6.10 5.52
C SER A 2 -15.85 6.86 5.95
N ASN A 3 -15.41 6.64 7.20
CA ASN A 3 -14.17 7.24 7.73
C ASN A 3 -12.94 6.39 7.40
N CYS A 4 -13.08 5.45 6.44
CA CYS A 4 -12.03 4.53 6.01
C CYS A 4 -10.96 5.27 5.20
N LYS A 5 -9.70 5.12 5.58
CA LYS A 5 -8.56 5.67 4.84
C LYS A 5 -7.94 4.60 3.93
N THR A 6 -8.02 4.81 2.62
CA THR A 6 -7.37 3.94 1.62
C THR A 6 -5.99 4.49 1.26
N ILE A 7 -4.95 3.68 1.41
CA ILE A 7 -3.55 4.06 1.15
C ILE A 7 -2.94 3.09 0.12
N ALA A 8 -2.43 3.62 -0.98
CA ALA A 8 -1.63 2.85 -1.93
C ALA A 8 -0.15 2.87 -1.51
N VAL A 9 0.47 1.70 -1.42
CA VAL A 9 1.92 1.56 -1.20
C VAL A 9 2.56 1.31 -2.55
N CYS A 10 3.14 2.33 -3.15
CA CYS A 10 3.47 2.34 -4.57
C CYS A 10 4.90 2.82 -4.83
N ASN A 11 5.63 2.08 -5.67
CA ASN A 11 6.88 2.50 -6.30
C ASN A 11 7.12 1.62 -7.53
N GLN A 12 7.59 2.23 -8.62
CA GLN A 12 7.93 1.54 -9.86
C GLN A 12 9.12 0.58 -9.72
N LYS A 13 10.02 0.83 -8.76
CA LYS A 13 11.19 -0.03 -8.52
C LYS A 13 10.78 -1.28 -7.75
N GLY A 14 11.22 -2.46 -8.22
CA GLY A 14 11.13 -3.72 -7.49
C GLY A 14 12.07 -3.74 -6.26
N GLY A 15 11.74 -4.56 -5.27
CA GLY A 15 12.60 -4.78 -4.10
C GLY A 15 12.77 -3.63 -3.12
N VAL A 16 11.97 -2.55 -3.23
CA VAL A 16 12.04 -1.40 -2.30
C VAL A 16 11.23 -1.61 -1.01
N GLY A 17 10.70 -2.79 -0.77
CA GLY A 17 9.94 -3.11 0.44
C GLY A 17 8.50 -2.65 0.44
N LYS A 18 7.82 -2.57 -0.71
CA LYS A 18 6.37 -2.28 -0.80
C LYS A 18 5.56 -3.29 0.01
N THR A 19 5.63 -4.55 -0.36
CA THR A 19 4.91 -5.67 0.30
C THR A 19 5.24 -5.76 1.78
N THR A 20 6.54 -5.71 2.14
CA THR A 20 6.98 -5.71 3.54
C THR A 20 6.38 -4.53 4.32
N THR A 21 6.30 -3.35 3.69
CA THR A 21 5.68 -2.16 4.30
C THR A 21 4.19 -2.35 4.46
N THR A 22 3.50 -2.88 3.45
CA THR A 22 2.05 -3.13 3.49
C THR A 22 1.69 -4.11 4.60
N VAL A 23 2.40 -5.25 4.72
CA VAL A 23 2.19 -6.22 5.81
C VAL A 23 2.40 -5.56 7.17
N ASN A 24 3.57 -4.95 7.39
CA ASN A 24 3.94 -4.48 8.73
C ASN A 24 3.19 -3.20 9.14
N LEU A 25 2.85 -2.32 8.20
CA LEU A 25 1.95 -1.19 8.50
C LEU A 25 0.54 -1.70 8.82
N GLY A 26 0.02 -2.66 8.04
CA GLY A 26 -1.31 -3.23 8.26
C GLY A 26 -1.43 -3.89 9.63
N VAL A 27 -0.51 -4.79 9.96
CA VAL A 27 -0.49 -5.44 11.28
C VAL A 27 -0.23 -4.42 12.39
N GLY A 28 0.66 -3.46 12.17
CA GLY A 28 0.92 -2.38 13.14
C GLY A 28 -0.34 -1.55 13.44
N LEU A 29 -1.16 -1.24 12.42
CA LEU A 29 -2.46 -0.57 12.60
C LEU A 29 -3.46 -1.46 13.35
N ALA A 30 -3.52 -2.76 13.02
CA ALA A 30 -4.39 -3.73 13.71
C ALA A 30 -4.00 -3.87 15.19
N MET A 31 -2.72 -3.86 15.52
CA MET A 31 -2.22 -3.82 16.92
C MET A 31 -2.66 -2.54 17.66
N GLN A 32 -2.97 -1.46 16.95
CA GLN A 32 -3.53 -0.22 17.52
C GLN A 32 -5.07 -0.22 17.52
N GLY A 33 -5.70 -1.39 17.36
CA GLY A 33 -7.15 -1.57 17.40
C GLY A 33 -7.90 -1.13 16.14
N LYS A 34 -7.20 -0.93 15.01
CA LYS A 34 -7.83 -0.57 13.74
C LYS A 34 -8.26 -1.81 12.97
N LYS A 35 -9.41 -1.73 12.29
CA LYS A 35 -9.87 -2.73 11.33
C LYS A 35 -9.17 -2.47 9.99
N VAL A 36 -8.40 -3.43 9.51
CA VAL A 36 -7.51 -3.24 8.35
C VAL A 36 -7.79 -4.29 7.29
N LEU A 37 -8.03 -3.81 6.06
CA LEU A 37 -8.05 -4.63 4.85
C LEU A 37 -6.79 -4.40 4.04
N LEU A 38 -6.12 -5.46 3.67
CA LEU A 38 -4.99 -5.47 2.75
C LEU A 38 -5.48 -5.92 1.37
N ILE A 39 -5.04 -5.25 0.32
CA ILE A 39 -5.33 -5.62 -1.08
C ILE A 39 -4.01 -5.97 -1.75
N ASP A 40 -3.89 -7.20 -2.19
CA ASP A 40 -2.76 -7.62 -3.02
C ASP A 40 -3.06 -7.23 -4.48
N ALA A 41 -2.42 -6.18 -4.97
CA ALA A 41 -2.58 -5.70 -6.34
C ALA A 41 -1.33 -5.97 -7.19
N ASP A 42 -0.61 -7.05 -6.85
CA ASP A 42 0.51 -7.59 -7.64
C ASP A 42 0.15 -9.00 -8.13
N PRO A 43 0.24 -9.29 -9.44
CA PRO A 43 0.04 -10.64 -9.98
C PRO A 43 0.98 -11.71 -9.39
N GLN A 44 2.11 -11.29 -8.81
CA GLN A 44 3.03 -12.23 -8.17
C GLN A 44 2.46 -12.81 -6.86
N GLY A 45 1.44 -12.19 -6.26
CA GLY A 45 0.82 -12.67 -5.04
C GLY A 45 1.75 -12.62 -3.81
N ASP A 46 2.74 -11.72 -3.84
CA ASP A 46 3.75 -11.66 -2.78
C ASP A 46 3.15 -11.29 -1.43
N LEU A 47 2.17 -10.38 -1.36
CA LEU A 47 1.49 -10.03 -0.14
C LEU A 47 0.69 -11.22 0.42
N THR A 48 0.03 -11.95 -0.46
CA THR A 48 -0.74 -13.16 -0.16
C THR A 48 0.17 -14.24 0.44
N THR A 49 1.30 -14.49 -0.21
CA THR A 49 2.31 -15.45 0.24
C THR A 49 2.96 -15.03 1.56
N CYS A 50 3.29 -13.74 1.73
CA CYS A 50 3.86 -13.18 2.96
C CYS A 50 2.95 -13.35 4.17
N LEU A 51 1.65 -13.46 3.99
CA LEU A 51 0.66 -13.71 5.04
C LEU A 51 0.31 -15.19 5.19
N GLY A 52 1.01 -16.10 4.50
CA GLY A 52 0.95 -17.54 4.73
C GLY A 52 0.15 -18.36 3.72
N TRP A 53 -0.54 -17.74 2.78
CA TRP A 53 -1.24 -18.43 1.69
C TRP A 53 -0.29 -18.67 0.52
N ARG A 54 0.46 -19.79 0.58
CA ARG A 54 1.55 -20.08 -0.37
C ARG A 54 1.08 -20.61 -1.71
N ASP A 55 0.00 -21.38 -1.73
CA ASP A 55 -0.62 -21.88 -2.94
C ASP A 55 -1.71 -20.89 -3.39
N THR A 56 -1.28 -19.81 -4.01
CA THR A 56 -2.17 -18.74 -4.46
C THR A 56 -3.07 -19.17 -5.61
N ASP A 57 -2.65 -20.19 -6.40
CA ASP A 57 -3.41 -20.68 -7.54
C ASP A 57 -4.59 -21.57 -7.11
N SER A 58 -4.57 -22.12 -5.89
CA SER A 58 -5.70 -22.85 -5.31
C SER A 58 -6.84 -21.94 -4.82
N LEU A 59 -6.61 -20.64 -4.74
CA LEU A 59 -7.62 -19.70 -4.27
C LEU A 59 -8.68 -19.44 -5.35
N SER A 60 -9.92 -19.82 -5.05
CA SER A 60 -11.04 -19.72 -6.00
C SER A 60 -11.52 -18.27 -6.23
N VAL A 61 -11.32 -17.39 -5.24
CA VAL A 61 -11.74 -15.98 -5.32
C VAL A 61 -10.58 -15.09 -4.91
N THR A 62 -10.09 -14.30 -5.86
CA THR A 62 -8.99 -13.36 -5.70
C THR A 62 -9.44 -11.95 -6.13
N LEU A 63 -8.54 -10.99 -6.09
CA LEU A 63 -8.80 -9.64 -6.62
C LEU A 63 -9.27 -9.70 -8.08
N THR A 64 -8.78 -10.67 -8.86
CA THR A 64 -9.18 -10.85 -10.27
C THR A 64 -10.69 -11.07 -10.41
N GLU A 65 -11.26 -11.99 -9.63
CA GLU A 65 -12.69 -12.30 -9.67
C GLU A 65 -13.53 -11.12 -9.21
N LYS A 66 -13.06 -10.39 -8.17
CA LYS A 66 -13.73 -9.18 -7.69
C LYS A 66 -13.82 -8.10 -8.76
N LEU A 67 -12.70 -7.83 -9.44
CA LEU A 67 -12.66 -6.81 -10.48
C LEU A 67 -13.42 -7.25 -11.74
N ARG A 68 -13.39 -8.54 -12.09
CA ARG A 68 -14.22 -9.09 -13.19
C ARG A 68 -15.71 -8.91 -12.92
N ALA A 69 -16.18 -9.20 -11.71
CA ALA A 69 -17.58 -9.03 -11.34
C ALA A 69 -18.02 -7.56 -11.50
N ILE A 70 -17.17 -6.60 -11.10
CA ILE A 70 -17.45 -5.16 -11.31
C ILE A 70 -17.51 -4.81 -12.80
N ILE A 71 -16.57 -5.32 -13.61
CA ILE A 71 -16.55 -5.03 -15.07
C ILE A 71 -17.76 -5.60 -15.78
N SER A 72 -18.22 -6.79 -15.39
CA SER A 72 -19.35 -7.49 -16.01
C SER A 72 -20.69 -7.21 -15.32
N GLU A 73 -20.73 -6.27 -14.36
CA GLU A 73 -21.92 -5.90 -13.59
C GLU A 73 -22.65 -7.12 -12.96
N GLN A 74 -21.87 -8.13 -12.57
CA GLN A 74 -22.41 -9.33 -11.94
C GLN A 74 -22.62 -9.12 -10.44
N GLU A 75 -23.79 -9.53 -9.95
CA GLU A 75 -24.04 -9.59 -8.51
C GLU A 75 -23.16 -10.65 -7.87
N GLN A 76 -22.28 -10.23 -6.98
CA GLN A 76 -21.44 -11.10 -6.17
C GLN A 76 -21.36 -10.52 -4.75
N ASN A 77 -21.34 -11.40 -3.74
CA ASN A 77 -21.04 -10.93 -2.39
C ASN A 77 -19.61 -10.33 -2.36
N PRO A 78 -19.46 -9.04 -2.07
CA PRO A 78 -18.16 -8.35 -2.14
C PRO A 78 -17.15 -8.89 -1.09
N PHE A 79 -17.62 -9.59 -0.05
CA PHE A 79 -16.78 -10.13 1.01
C PHE A 79 -16.29 -11.57 0.75
N ASP A 80 -16.82 -12.28 -0.25
CA ASP A 80 -16.36 -13.63 -0.58
C ASP A 80 -14.87 -13.61 -0.93
N GLY A 81 -14.14 -14.64 -0.48
CA GLY A 81 -12.70 -14.76 -0.71
C GLY A 81 -11.82 -13.78 0.07
N ILE A 82 -12.38 -12.95 0.94
CA ILE A 82 -11.57 -12.20 1.90
C ILE A 82 -11.01 -13.17 2.93
N LEU A 83 -9.69 -13.21 3.04
CA LEU A 83 -8.97 -14.09 3.94
C LEU A 83 -8.72 -13.38 5.27
N HIS A 84 -8.89 -14.10 6.39
CA HIS A 84 -8.70 -13.55 7.73
C HIS A 84 -7.39 -14.05 8.33
N HIS A 85 -6.47 -13.14 8.60
CA HIS A 85 -5.16 -13.50 9.16
C HIS A 85 -5.18 -13.46 10.70
N LYS A 86 -4.41 -14.38 11.34
CA LYS A 86 -4.29 -14.48 12.80
C LYS A 86 -3.83 -13.19 13.50
N GLU A 87 -3.12 -12.31 12.81
CA GLU A 87 -2.68 -11.00 13.31
C GLU A 87 -3.72 -9.89 13.07
N LYS A 88 -5.00 -10.27 12.91
CA LYS A 88 -6.18 -9.37 12.85
C LYS A 88 -6.15 -8.39 11.67
N VAL A 89 -5.62 -8.81 10.55
CA VAL A 89 -5.78 -8.14 9.26
C VAL A 89 -6.56 -9.04 8.32
N ASP A 90 -7.38 -8.43 7.47
CA ASP A 90 -8.07 -9.10 6.39
C ASP A 90 -7.31 -8.87 5.08
N LEU A 91 -7.42 -9.80 4.14
CA LEU A 91 -6.70 -9.78 2.86
C LEU A 91 -7.63 -10.13 1.70
N VAL A 92 -7.67 -9.29 0.69
CA VAL A 92 -8.08 -9.68 -0.67
C VAL A 92 -6.84 -10.21 -1.39
N PRO A 93 -6.77 -11.53 -1.64
CA PRO A 93 -5.59 -12.15 -2.20
C PRO A 93 -5.45 -11.90 -3.70
N SER A 94 -4.25 -12.15 -4.23
CA SER A 94 -3.94 -12.11 -5.66
C SER A 94 -3.22 -13.38 -6.10
N ASN A 95 -3.26 -13.60 -7.41
CA ASN A 95 -2.47 -14.60 -8.09
C ASN A 95 -2.17 -14.16 -9.54
N LEU A 96 -1.53 -15.03 -10.30
CA LEU A 96 -1.08 -14.72 -11.66
C LEU A 96 -2.22 -14.34 -12.62
N SER A 97 -3.48 -14.73 -12.33
CA SER A 97 -4.66 -14.39 -13.15
C SER A 97 -4.89 -12.87 -13.23
N LEU A 98 -4.39 -12.09 -12.27
CA LEU A 98 -4.47 -10.63 -12.28
C LEU A 98 -3.74 -10.02 -13.51
N SER A 99 -2.69 -10.66 -14.01
CA SER A 99 -2.01 -10.21 -15.24
C SER A 99 -2.94 -10.26 -16.47
N SER A 100 -3.79 -11.27 -16.57
CA SER A 100 -4.75 -11.37 -17.68
C SER A 100 -5.85 -10.33 -17.58
N LEU A 101 -6.25 -9.98 -16.35
CA LEU A 101 -7.23 -8.93 -16.11
C LEU A 101 -6.73 -7.55 -16.55
N GLU A 102 -5.44 -7.27 -16.44
CA GLU A 102 -4.87 -6.00 -16.88
C GLU A 102 -5.14 -5.77 -18.38
N MET A 103 -5.09 -6.81 -19.22
CA MET A 103 -5.47 -6.73 -20.63
C MET A 103 -6.98 -6.46 -20.82
N THR A 104 -7.81 -7.09 -20.02
CA THR A 104 -9.28 -6.87 -20.04
C THR A 104 -9.62 -5.44 -19.68
N LEU A 105 -8.94 -4.85 -18.69
CA LEU A 105 -9.14 -3.48 -18.26
C LEU A 105 -8.89 -2.46 -19.39
N VAL A 106 -8.00 -2.75 -20.34
CA VAL A 106 -7.71 -1.80 -21.45
C VAL A 106 -8.95 -1.47 -22.27
N THR A 107 -9.88 -2.40 -22.42
CA THR A 107 -11.13 -2.25 -23.21
C THR A 107 -12.36 -2.01 -22.35
N ALA A 108 -12.27 -2.10 -21.03
CA ALA A 108 -13.39 -1.92 -20.14
C ALA A 108 -13.83 -0.45 -20.03
N MET A 109 -15.13 -0.22 -19.88
CA MET A 109 -15.68 1.10 -19.56
C MET A 109 -15.28 1.51 -18.15
N SER A 110 -14.99 2.80 -17.95
CA SER A 110 -14.52 3.33 -16.64
C SER A 110 -13.37 2.53 -16.00
N ARG A 111 -12.51 1.98 -16.83
CA ARG A 111 -11.44 1.05 -16.50
C ARG A 111 -10.52 1.50 -15.36
N GLU A 112 -10.39 2.80 -15.15
CA GLU A 112 -9.56 3.38 -14.09
C GLU A 112 -10.24 3.33 -12.71
N SER A 113 -11.55 3.09 -12.66
CA SER A 113 -12.36 3.15 -11.43
C SER A 113 -12.84 1.80 -10.92
N VAL A 114 -12.48 0.71 -11.57
CA VAL A 114 -12.99 -0.64 -11.24
C VAL A 114 -12.66 -1.04 -9.81
N LEU A 115 -11.41 -0.83 -9.36
CA LEU A 115 -11.02 -1.09 -7.97
C LEU A 115 -11.71 -0.13 -6.99
N LYS A 116 -11.89 1.14 -7.35
CA LYS A 116 -12.62 2.11 -6.53
C LYS A 116 -14.07 1.68 -6.31
N ASN A 117 -14.72 1.16 -7.36
CA ASN A 117 -16.08 0.65 -7.30
C ASN A 117 -16.15 -0.58 -6.38
N TYR A 118 -15.23 -1.55 -6.52
CA TYR A 118 -15.16 -2.68 -5.59
C TYR A 118 -14.96 -2.22 -4.14
N LEU A 119 -13.98 -1.34 -3.88
CA LEU A 119 -13.72 -0.86 -2.53
C LEU A 119 -14.90 -0.10 -1.92
N SER A 120 -15.74 0.56 -2.73
CA SER A 120 -16.94 1.23 -2.23
C SER A 120 -17.94 0.27 -1.57
N LEU A 121 -17.92 -1.01 -1.92
CA LEU A 121 -18.79 -2.06 -1.38
C LEU A 121 -18.30 -2.63 -0.04
N VAL A 122 -16.99 -2.53 0.24
CA VAL A 122 -16.40 -3.20 1.42
C VAL A 122 -15.82 -2.26 2.47
N LYS A 123 -15.36 -1.07 2.07
CA LYS A 123 -14.59 -0.15 2.92
C LYS A 123 -15.27 0.28 4.21
N ASP A 124 -16.60 0.27 4.29
CA ASP A 124 -17.35 0.70 5.47
C ASP A 124 -17.17 -0.24 6.68
N LYS A 125 -16.61 -1.43 6.48
CA LYS A 125 -16.24 -2.38 7.54
C LYS A 125 -14.85 -2.12 8.13
N TYR A 126 -14.04 -1.24 7.51
CA TYR A 126 -12.64 -1.04 7.83
C TYR A 126 -12.32 0.41 8.18
N ASP A 127 -11.31 0.60 9.03
CA ASP A 127 -10.72 1.93 9.31
C ASP A 127 -9.65 2.26 8.26
N TYR A 128 -8.93 1.23 7.77
CA TYR A 128 -7.87 1.36 6.78
C TYR A 128 -7.98 0.30 5.71
N VAL A 129 -7.73 0.70 4.46
CA VAL A 129 -7.43 -0.20 3.34
C VAL A 129 -6.02 0.11 2.86
N LEU A 130 -5.13 -0.89 2.81
CA LEU A 130 -3.79 -0.75 2.25
C LEU A 130 -3.70 -1.55 0.96
N ILE A 131 -3.28 -0.90 -0.13
CA ILE A 131 -3.14 -1.53 -1.45
C ILE A 131 -1.65 -1.71 -1.72
N ASP A 132 -1.19 -2.96 -1.82
CA ASP A 132 0.18 -3.31 -2.25
C ASP A 132 0.26 -3.28 -3.77
N CYS A 133 0.98 -2.32 -4.32
CA CYS A 133 1.04 -2.11 -5.76
C CYS A 133 2.20 -2.87 -6.39
N MET A 134 1.97 -3.44 -7.58
CA MET A 134 3.02 -4.04 -8.40
C MET A 134 4.11 -3.01 -8.80
N PRO A 135 5.35 -3.45 -9.16
CA PRO A 135 6.44 -2.56 -9.56
C PRO A 135 6.30 -2.08 -11.00
N SER A 136 5.12 -1.59 -11.36
CA SER A 136 4.82 -1.03 -12.69
C SER A 136 3.85 0.13 -12.58
N LEU A 137 3.70 0.90 -13.65
CA LEU A 137 2.71 1.97 -13.76
C LEU A 137 1.60 1.60 -14.75
N GLY A 138 1.20 0.31 -14.76
CA GLY A 138 0.12 -0.23 -15.58
C GLY A 138 -1.28 0.11 -15.05
N MET A 139 -2.31 -0.50 -15.68
CA MET A 139 -3.72 -0.22 -15.36
C MET A 139 -4.11 -0.59 -13.93
N ILE A 140 -3.54 -1.64 -13.36
CA ILE A 140 -3.78 -2.03 -11.95
C ILE A 140 -3.26 -0.94 -11.00
N THR A 141 -2.06 -0.40 -11.26
CA THR A 141 -1.52 0.72 -10.46
C THR A 141 -2.36 1.99 -10.62
N PHE A 142 -2.87 2.30 -11.83
CA PHE A 142 -3.81 3.41 -12.02
C PHE A 142 -5.09 3.20 -11.21
N ASN A 143 -5.64 2.00 -11.18
CA ASN A 143 -6.80 1.65 -10.37
C ASN A 143 -6.52 1.84 -8.87
N ALA A 144 -5.37 1.39 -8.37
CA ALA A 144 -4.96 1.58 -6.99
C ALA A 144 -4.88 3.05 -6.61
N LEU A 145 -4.25 3.89 -7.45
CA LEU A 145 -4.13 5.33 -7.23
C LEU A 145 -5.48 6.06 -7.35
N THR A 146 -6.36 5.61 -8.26
CA THR A 146 -7.72 6.17 -8.41
C THR A 146 -8.60 5.86 -7.20
N ALA A 147 -8.42 4.70 -6.59
CA ALA A 147 -9.17 4.25 -5.42
C ALA A 147 -8.62 4.82 -4.09
N ALA A 148 -7.36 5.25 -4.05
CA ALA A 148 -6.68 5.64 -2.82
C ALA A 148 -7.00 7.08 -2.40
N ASN A 149 -7.01 7.33 -1.08
CA ASN A 149 -6.98 8.68 -0.53
C ASN A 149 -5.56 9.25 -0.54
N SER A 150 -4.56 8.37 -0.39
CA SER A 150 -3.16 8.80 -0.34
C SER A 150 -2.19 7.70 -0.76
N VAL A 151 -0.95 8.12 -1.03
CA VAL A 151 0.15 7.24 -1.45
C VAL A 151 1.28 7.33 -0.43
N ILE A 152 1.79 6.18 0.00
CA ILE A 152 3.08 6.03 0.68
C ILE A 152 4.07 5.48 -0.35
N ILE A 153 5.25 6.09 -0.44
CA ILE A 153 6.27 5.75 -1.42
C ILE A 153 7.50 5.17 -0.70
N PRO A 154 7.63 3.84 -0.59
CA PRO A 154 8.85 3.22 -0.09
C PRO A 154 10.01 3.45 -1.05
N VAL A 155 11.16 3.91 -0.53
CA VAL A 155 12.36 4.21 -1.31
C VAL A 155 13.58 3.61 -0.63
N GLN A 156 14.33 2.79 -1.37
CA GLN A 156 15.57 2.20 -0.88
C GLN A 156 16.69 3.24 -0.81
N ALA A 157 17.36 3.34 0.34
CA ALA A 157 18.42 4.33 0.61
C ALA A 157 19.80 3.95 0.02
N GLN A 158 19.86 3.11 -1.01
CA GLN A 158 21.11 2.66 -1.64
C GLN A 158 21.34 3.22 -3.05
N TYR A 159 20.34 3.86 -3.63
CA TYR A 159 20.41 4.35 -5.01
C TYR A 159 19.47 5.53 -5.21
N LEU A 160 19.93 6.59 -5.83
CA LEU A 160 19.10 7.75 -6.20
C LEU A 160 18.03 7.32 -7.20
N PRO A 161 16.74 7.26 -6.80
CA PRO A 161 15.67 6.78 -7.67
C PRO A 161 15.08 7.88 -8.55
N ALA A 162 15.90 8.86 -8.97
CA ALA A 162 15.40 10.09 -9.61
C ALA A 162 14.46 9.81 -10.79
N LYS A 163 14.82 8.91 -11.71
CA LYS A 163 13.99 8.62 -12.89
C LYS A 163 12.66 7.91 -12.53
N GLY A 164 12.71 6.86 -11.71
CA GLY A 164 11.51 6.14 -11.31
C GLY A 164 10.57 6.97 -10.44
N MET A 165 11.12 7.81 -9.56
CA MET A 165 10.34 8.75 -8.74
C MET A 165 9.63 9.77 -9.63
N THR A 166 10.33 10.38 -10.59
CA THR A 166 9.74 11.35 -11.53
C THR A 166 8.60 10.73 -12.34
N GLN A 167 8.75 9.48 -12.79
CA GLN A 167 7.69 8.77 -13.52
C GLN A 167 6.47 8.50 -12.63
N LEU A 168 6.68 8.06 -11.40
CA LEU A 168 5.59 7.84 -10.44
C LEU A 168 4.86 9.15 -10.12
N LEU A 169 5.59 10.24 -9.86
CA LEU A 169 4.99 11.55 -9.60
C LEU A 169 4.21 12.07 -10.81
N GLY A 170 4.71 11.84 -12.04
CA GLY A 170 3.99 12.13 -13.27
C GLY A 170 2.70 11.32 -13.40
N THR A 171 2.70 10.05 -12.99
CA THR A 171 1.49 9.22 -12.97
C THR A 171 0.51 9.70 -11.92
N ILE A 172 0.95 10.04 -10.71
CA ILE A 172 0.10 10.62 -9.66
C ILE A 172 -0.54 11.93 -10.14
N ALA A 173 0.22 12.77 -10.84
CA ALA A 173 -0.30 14.02 -11.41
C ALA A 173 -1.40 13.77 -12.47
N LYS A 174 -1.23 12.75 -13.33
CA LYS A 174 -2.27 12.34 -14.29
C LYS A 174 -3.53 11.83 -13.57
N VAL A 175 -3.37 10.98 -12.56
CA VAL A 175 -4.50 10.49 -11.75
C VAL A 175 -5.24 11.64 -11.08
N ARG A 176 -4.53 12.59 -10.47
CA ARG A 176 -5.14 13.80 -9.89
C ARG A 176 -5.93 14.61 -10.90
N LYS A 177 -5.41 14.74 -12.10
CA LYS A 177 -6.06 15.54 -13.16
C LYS A 177 -7.33 14.88 -13.70
N HIS A 178 -7.38 13.55 -13.79
CA HIS A 178 -8.40 12.86 -14.58
C HIS A 178 -9.36 12.00 -13.77
N THR A 179 -8.93 11.37 -12.67
CA THR A 179 -9.73 10.34 -11.99
C THR A 179 -9.86 10.52 -10.47
N ASN A 180 -8.90 11.18 -9.80
CA ASN A 180 -8.90 11.35 -8.35
C ASN A 180 -8.20 12.66 -7.93
N ALA A 181 -8.92 13.77 -7.99
CA ALA A 181 -8.37 15.10 -7.68
C ALA A 181 -7.85 15.23 -6.23
N ASP A 182 -8.40 14.44 -5.30
CA ASP A 182 -8.07 14.50 -3.88
C ASP A 182 -6.92 13.59 -3.47
N LEU A 183 -6.33 12.84 -4.41
CA LEU A 183 -5.21 11.94 -4.12
C LEU A 183 -4.03 12.73 -3.53
N LYS A 184 -3.58 12.34 -2.33
CA LYS A 184 -2.45 12.97 -1.63
C LYS A 184 -1.22 12.06 -1.61
N ILE A 185 -0.03 12.64 -1.52
CA ILE A 185 1.18 11.89 -1.18
C ILE A 185 1.37 12.07 0.32
N ASP A 186 1.21 10.99 1.09
CA ASP A 186 1.42 11.04 2.55
C ASP A 186 2.90 11.18 2.90
N GLY A 187 3.78 10.58 2.08
CA GLY A 187 5.22 10.77 2.22
C GLY A 187 6.06 9.64 1.61
N ILE A 188 7.36 9.86 1.66
CA ILE A 188 8.41 8.90 1.30
C ILE A 188 8.83 8.17 2.57
N LEU A 189 8.82 6.83 2.54
CA LEU A 189 9.39 5.98 3.58
C LEU A 189 10.74 5.45 3.11
N LEU A 190 11.80 5.79 3.83
CA LEU A 190 13.13 5.24 3.55
C LEU A 190 13.21 3.80 4.07
N THR A 191 13.57 2.88 3.18
CA THR A 191 13.66 1.45 3.46
C THR A 191 15.06 0.91 3.18
N LEU A 192 15.38 -0.25 3.76
CA LEU A 192 16.65 -0.94 3.59
C LEU A 192 17.86 -0.02 3.89
N VAL A 193 17.72 0.81 4.92
CA VAL A 193 18.74 1.79 5.30
C VAL A 193 19.85 1.11 6.07
N ASP A 194 21.09 1.14 5.56
CA ASP A 194 22.28 0.84 6.36
C ASP A 194 22.93 2.16 6.80
N GLY A 195 22.56 2.64 7.98
CA GLY A 195 23.02 3.91 8.52
C GLY A 195 24.53 4.01 8.78
N ARG A 196 25.26 2.90 8.65
CA ARG A 196 26.73 2.85 8.78
C ARG A 196 27.42 3.33 7.50
N THR A 197 26.74 3.28 6.36
CA THR A 197 27.32 3.59 5.05
C THR A 197 27.18 5.08 4.70
N ASN A 198 28.22 5.68 4.13
CA ASN A 198 28.18 7.04 3.62
C ASN A 198 27.18 7.16 2.45
N LEU A 199 27.04 6.10 1.65
CA LEU A 199 26.08 6.05 0.55
C LEU A 199 24.63 6.23 1.04
N ALA A 200 24.23 5.55 2.12
CA ALA A 200 22.90 5.72 2.68
C ALA A 200 22.68 7.17 3.15
N LYS A 201 23.65 7.77 3.84
CA LYS A 201 23.57 9.16 4.32
C LYS A 201 23.42 10.13 3.14
N SER A 202 24.31 10.05 2.15
CA SER A 202 24.23 10.93 0.97
C SER A 202 22.93 10.76 0.16
N THR A 203 22.41 9.53 0.07
CA THR A 203 21.11 9.27 -0.58
C THR A 203 19.95 9.91 0.17
N VAL A 204 19.95 9.82 1.52
CA VAL A 204 18.94 10.49 2.35
C VAL A 204 18.99 12.00 2.20
N GLU A 205 20.20 12.58 2.20
CA GLU A 205 20.41 14.03 1.98
C GLU A 205 19.91 14.45 0.61
N ALA A 206 20.30 13.77 -0.45
CA ALA A 206 19.87 14.04 -1.81
C ALA A 206 18.34 13.91 -1.99
N LEU A 207 17.69 12.94 -1.33
CA LEU A 207 16.22 12.85 -1.33
C LEU A 207 15.57 14.02 -0.60
N ARG A 208 16.14 14.49 0.50
CA ARG A 208 15.64 15.68 1.22
C ARG A 208 15.81 16.94 0.39
N GLU A 209 16.94 17.12 -0.27
CA GLU A 209 17.21 18.28 -1.13
C GLU A 209 16.27 18.29 -2.36
N ASN A 210 16.13 17.15 -3.05
CA ASN A 210 15.36 17.11 -4.30
C ASN A 210 13.85 17.05 -4.10
N PHE A 211 13.37 16.46 -3.02
CA PHE A 211 11.94 16.20 -2.82
C PHE A 211 11.38 16.74 -1.50
N GLY A 212 12.21 16.99 -0.49
CA GLY A 212 11.78 17.34 0.86
C GLY A 212 11.03 18.65 0.98
N SER A 213 11.19 19.58 0.04
CA SER A 213 10.43 20.84 -0.03
C SER A 213 8.98 20.63 -0.50
N HIS A 214 8.69 19.54 -1.22
CA HIS A 214 7.39 19.27 -1.85
C HIS A 214 6.71 18.01 -1.34
N ILE A 215 7.49 17.05 -0.86
CA ILE A 215 7.00 15.76 -0.39
C ILE A 215 7.62 15.48 0.99
N ARG A 216 6.75 15.21 1.96
CA ARG A 216 7.20 14.79 3.29
C ARG A 216 8.05 13.52 3.19
N ILE A 217 9.15 13.48 3.94
CA ILE A 217 9.92 12.27 4.20
C ILE A 217 9.63 11.87 5.66
N TYR A 218 9.17 10.63 5.88
CA TYR A 218 8.90 10.13 7.22
C TYR A 218 10.18 10.14 8.06
N ARG A 219 10.02 10.37 9.37
CA ARG A 219 11.15 10.36 10.33
C ARG A 219 11.65 8.93 10.55
N SER A 220 10.72 7.97 10.56
CA SER A 220 11.03 6.56 10.64
C SER A 220 11.73 6.09 9.39
N MET A 221 12.82 5.35 9.57
CA MET A 221 13.58 4.70 8.50
C MET A 221 13.65 3.21 8.80
N ILE A 222 13.36 2.38 7.81
CA ILE A 222 13.37 0.92 7.96
C ILE A 222 14.79 0.39 7.69
N PRO A 223 15.48 -0.16 8.68
CA PRO A 223 16.84 -0.64 8.50
C PRO A 223 16.89 -1.89 7.61
N ALA A 224 18.00 -2.06 6.90
CA ALA A 224 18.29 -3.32 6.21
C ALA A 224 18.55 -4.43 7.25
N ALA A 225 17.86 -5.56 7.11
CA ALA A 225 18.06 -6.72 7.95
C ALA A 225 17.73 -8.01 7.20
N VAL A 226 18.59 -9.02 7.34
CA VAL A 226 18.40 -10.34 6.71
C VAL A 226 17.10 -10.99 7.18
N LYS A 227 16.80 -10.90 8.47
CA LYS A 227 15.57 -11.45 9.07
C LYS A 227 14.28 -10.82 8.53
N ALA A 228 14.32 -9.58 8.04
CA ALA A 228 13.17 -8.96 7.40
C ALA A 228 12.86 -9.59 6.03
N ALA A 229 13.85 -10.15 5.35
CA ALA A 229 13.64 -10.92 4.13
C ALA A 229 13.12 -12.35 4.43
N GLU A 230 13.57 -12.96 5.52
CA GLU A 230 13.13 -14.30 5.95
C GLU A 230 11.65 -14.33 6.39
N VAL A 231 11.14 -13.23 6.97
CA VAL A 231 9.76 -13.11 7.45
C VAL A 231 8.74 -13.43 6.35
N SER A 232 8.99 -13.03 5.12
CA SER A 232 8.09 -13.29 3.99
C SER A 232 7.83 -14.79 3.78
N SER A 233 8.78 -15.65 4.17
CA SER A 233 8.62 -17.11 4.10
C SER A 233 7.90 -17.72 5.32
N LYS A 234 7.59 -16.95 6.35
CA LYS A 234 7.03 -17.46 7.62
C LYS A 234 5.51 -17.27 7.76
N GLY A 235 4.89 -16.55 6.85
CA GLY A 235 3.45 -16.27 6.89
C GLY A 235 3.05 -15.43 8.12
N THR A 236 3.86 -14.41 8.45
CA THR A 236 3.64 -13.58 9.64
C THR A 236 4.34 -12.23 9.50
N SER A 237 3.99 -11.24 10.33
CA SER A 237 4.67 -9.96 10.37
C SER A 237 6.02 -10.01 11.09
N ILE A 238 6.81 -8.93 10.95
CA ILE A 238 8.05 -8.75 11.72
C ILE A 238 7.76 -8.66 13.22
N TYR A 239 6.58 -8.19 13.62
CA TYR A 239 6.21 -8.08 15.03
C TYR A 239 6.07 -9.44 15.70
N ALA A 240 5.53 -10.44 15.00
CA ALA A 240 5.41 -11.79 15.52
C ALA A 240 6.72 -12.58 15.38
N TYR A 241 7.48 -12.37 14.31
CA TYR A 241 8.72 -13.09 14.04
C TYR A 241 9.89 -12.61 14.89
N GLU A 242 10.11 -11.28 14.97
CA GLU A 242 11.23 -10.66 15.67
C GLU A 242 10.79 -9.39 16.40
N PRO A 243 9.98 -9.49 17.47
CA PRO A 243 9.31 -8.35 18.10
C PRO A 243 10.28 -7.28 18.62
N ASN A 244 11.48 -7.68 19.04
CA ASN A 244 12.48 -6.79 19.60
C ASN A 244 13.49 -6.24 18.59
N SER A 245 13.39 -6.65 17.32
CA SER A 245 14.32 -6.23 16.27
C SER A 245 14.27 -4.73 15.99
N PRO A 246 15.36 -4.14 15.48
CA PRO A 246 15.33 -2.75 15.00
C PRO A 246 14.28 -2.50 13.93
N VAL A 247 14.01 -3.50 13.05
CA VAL A 247 12.99 -3.41 11.99
C VAL A 247 11.59 -3.34 12.60
N SER A 248 11.28 -4.20 13.57
CA SER A 248 10.01 -4.19 14.29
C SER A 248 9.75 -2.83 14.94
N LYS A 249 10.74 -2.30 15.67
CA LYS A 249 10.66 -1.00 16.31
C LYS A 249 10.47 0.15 15.29
N ALA A 250 11.15 0.07 14.15
CA ALA A 250 11.04 1.06 13.10
C ALA A 250 9.63 1.08 12.47
N TYR A 251 9.04 -0.09 12.16
CA TYR A 251 7.67 -0.17 11.68
C TYR A 251 6.64 0.27 12.74
N ALA A 252 6.87 -0.03 14.03
CA ALA A 252 6.01 0.47 15.11
C ALA A 252 6.03 2.02 15.19
N SER A 253 7.20 2.63 15.04
CA SER A 253 7.35 4.09 14.98
C SER A 253 6.66 4.67 13.74
N PHE A 254 6.86 4.05 12.58
CA PHE A 254 6.21 4.44 11.34
C PHE A 254 4.67 4.37 11.42
N THR A 255 4.13 3.30 12.00
CA THR A 255 2.69 3.16 12.25
C THR A 255 2.15 4.31 13.09
N LYS A 256 2.88 4.72 14.14
CA LYS A 256 2.50 5.88 14.97
C LYS A 256 2.49 7.19 14.17
N GLU A 257 3.46 7.39 13.29
CA GLU A 257 3.49 8.56 12.41
C GLU A 257 2.27 8.59 11.48
N VAL A 258 1.90 7.46 10.85
CA VAL A 258 0.73 7.35 9.97
C VAL A 258 -0.59 7.63 10.71
N LEU A 259 -0.70 7.13 11.95
CA LEU A 259 -1.88 7.38 12.79
C LEU A 259 -1.99 8.85 13.26
N ALA A 260 -0.85 9.48 13.59
CA ALA A 260 -0.84 10.89 14.00
C ALA A 260 -1.34 11.80 12.88
N ASP A 261 -0.94 11.51 11.64
CA ASP A 261 -1.39 12.24 10.44
C ASP A 261 -2.89 12.10 10.21
N GLY A 262 -3.44 10.90 10.42
CA GLY A 262 -4.89 10.66 10.33
C GLY A 262 -5.66 11.54 11.32
N ARG A 263 -5.28 11.52 12.59
CA ARG A 263 -5.94 12.33 13.66
C ARG A 263 -5.85 13.83 13.42
N GLN A 264 -4.74 14.32 12.90
CA GLN A 264 -4.59 15.76 12.61
C GLN A 264 -5.50 16.20 11.47
N LYS A 265 -5.64 15.38 10.42
CA LYS A 265 -6.55 15.64 9.30
C LYS A 265 -8.03 15.60 9.74
N GLU A 266 -8.41 14.64 10.57
CA GLU A 266 -9.77 14.56 11.14
C GLU A 266 -10.12 15.80 11.97
N ARG A 267 -9.19 16.27 12.82
CA ARG A 267 -9.39 17.50 13.62
C ARG A 267 -9.57 18.75 12.76
N LEU A 268 -8.80 18.88 11.68
CA LEU A 268 -8.90 20.00 10.75
C LEU A 268 -10.23 19.97 9.97
N HIS A 269 -10.71 18.77 9.60
CA HIS A 269 -12.01 18.60 8.91
C HIS A 269 -13.17 18.97 9.86
N ALA A 270 -13.16 18.44 11.09
CA ALA A 270 -14.17 18.76 12.09
C ALA A 270 -14.20 20.25 12.43
N ALA A 271 -13.04 20.92 12.52
CA ALA A 271 -12.96 22.36 12.74
C ALA A 271 -13.54 23.19 11.57
N HIS A 272 -13.37 22.72 10.33
CA HIS A 272 -13.94 23.38 9.14
C HIS A 272 -15.45 23.17 8.99
N GLU A 273 -15.99 22.03 9.44
CA GLU A 273 -17.44 21.79 9.44
C GLU A 273 -18.17 22.60 10.53
N HIS A 274 -17.53 22.88 11.66
CA HIS A 274 -18.10 23.73 12.73
C HIS A 274 -18.00 25.24 12.45
N ALA A 275 -17.20 25.62 11.43
CA ALA A 275 -17.02 27.03 11.02
C ALA A 275 -17.92 27.46 9.84
N ARG A 276 -18.75 26.54 9.35
CA ARG A 276 -19.80 26.79 8.34
C ARG A 276 -21.18 26.74 8.96
#